data_41e0cde2816861a7f8788c97729d6a95
#
_entry.id   41e0cde2816861a7f8788c97729d6a95
#
_cell.length_a   1.000
_cell.length_b   1.000
_cell.length_c   1.000
_cell.angle_alpha   90.00
_cell.angle_beta   90.00
_cell.angle_gamma   90.00
#
_symmetry.space_group_name_H-M   'P 1'
#
loop_
_entity.id
_entity.type
_entity.pdbx_description
1 polymer ?
#
loop_
_entity_poly.entity_id
_entity_poly.type
_entity_poly.pdbx_seq_one_letter_code
_entity_poly.pdbx_strand_id
1 'polypeptide(L)'
;YLMLCSITNGKGQPMKNEERLDMMGKELQDTLAHCLRRGDSYTRYSKSQYLLLLVGTNRENCSLIFERIQKYFSREHKTWSKYLEYAVSSWRTRINSEDNENKWKWGKTWDK
;
A
#
# COMPACT_ATOMS: atom_id res chain seq x y z
N TYR A 1 3.52 -8.81 -8.53
CA TYR A 1 4.13 -7.91 -7.53
C TYR A 1 3.23 -7.74 -6.33
N LEU A 2 3.86 -7.61 -5.18
CA LEU A 2 3.19 -7.23 -3.95
C LEU A 2 3.44 -5.75 -3.71
N MET A 3 2.40 -5.04 -3.34
CA MET A 3 2.51 -3.62 -3.00
C MET A 3 1.96 -3.43 -1.59
N LEU A 4 2.74 -2.79 -0.74
CA LEU A 4 2.29 -2.43 0.59
C LEU A 4 1.95 -0.96 0.59
N CYS A 5 0.68 -0.63 0.77
CA CYS A 5 0.22 0.74 0.88
C CYS A 5 0.08 1.10 2.35
N SER A 6 0.69 2.19 2.76
CA SER A 6 0.72 2.60 4.16
C SER A 6 0.19 4.01 4.33
N ILE A 7 -0.59 4.20 5.39
CA ILE A 7 -1.03 5.52 5.81
C ILE A 7 -0.05 6.02 6.85
N THR A 8 0.52 7.20 6.61
CA THR A 8 1.52 7.78 7.49
C THR A 8 1.06 9.16 7.97
N ASN A 9 1.90 9.81 8.76
CA ASN A 9 1.61 11.18 9.22
C ASN A 9 2.05 12.25 8.20
N GLY A 10 2.43 11.84 7.00
CA GLY A 10 2.97 12.74 5.98
C GLY A 10 4.48 12.92 6.05
N LYS A 11 5.12 12.35 7.06
CA LYS A 11 6.57 12.41 7.26
C LYS A 11 7.19 11.03 7.33
N GLY A 12 6.47 10.01 6.85
CA GLY A 12 6.97 8.65 6.84
C GLY A 12 6.86 7.93 8.17
N GLN A 13 6.16 8.49 9.14
CA GLN A 13 5.99 7.91 10.46
C GLN A 13 4.53 7.52 10.70
N PRO A 14 4.24 6.68 11.70
CA PRO A 14 2.88 6.27 11.97
C PRO A 14 1.96 7.44 12.32
N MET A 15 0.73 7.36 11.85
CA MET A 15 -0.32 8.29 12.20
C MET A 15 -0.77 8.01 13.64
N LYS A 16 -0.67 9.00 14.52
CA LYS A 16 -1.00 8.82 15.93
C LYS A 16 -2.47 9.06 16.26
N ASN A 17 -3.16 9.87 15.48
CA ASN A 17 -4.58 10.15 15.71
C ASN A 17 -5.41 8.97 15.19
N GLU A 18 -5.96 8.17 16.12
CA GLU A 18 -6.69 6.96 15.76
C GLU A 18 -7.99 7.22 15.00
N GLU A 19 -8.70 8.28 15.35
CA GLU A 19 -9.93 8.62 14.63
C GLU A 19 -9.63 8.96 13.19
N ARG A 20 -8.58 9.72 12.97
CA ARG A 20 -8.17 10.09 11.64
C ARG A 20 -7.67 8.88 10.86
N LEU A 21 -6.94 8.00 11.53
CA LEU A 21 -6.45 6.78 10.92
C LEU A 21 -7.62 5.87 10.51
N ASP A 22 -8.63 5.74 11.34
CA ASP A 22 -9.81 4.94 11.01
C ASP A 22 -10.54 5.52 9.80
N MET A 23 -10.68 6.82 9.75
CA MET A 23 -11.33 7.50 8.64
C MET A 23 -10.56 7.29 7.34
N MET A 24 -9.25 7.48 7.40
CA MET A 24 -8.38 7.29 6.25
C MET A 24 -8.30 5.82 5.83
N GLY A 25 -8.34 4.90 6.78
CA GLY A 25 -8.35 3.48 6.49
C GLY A 25 -9.56 3.05 5.70
N LYS A 26 -10.73 3.56 6.08
CA LYS A 26 -11.96 3.29 5.34
C LYS A 26 -11.91 3.87 3.93
N GLU A 27 -11.38 5.07 3.81
CA GLU A 27 -11.25 5.69 2.50
C GLU A 27 -10.25 4.93 1.63
N LEU A 28 -9.17 4.43 2.20
CA LEU A 28 -8.21 3.63 1.46
C LEU A 28 -8.82 2.31 0.99
N GLN A 29 -9.60 1.66 1.85
CA GLN A 29 -10.29 0.44 1.47
C GLN A 29 -11.24 0.70 0.29
N ASP A 30 -12.01 1.77 0.35
CA ASP A 30 -12.91 2.16 -0.72
C ASP A 30 -12.14 2.46 -2.01
N THR A 31 -11.01 3.14 -1.86
CA THR A 31 -10.13 3.46 -2.97
C THR A 31 -9.61 2.20 -3.65
N LEU A 32 -9.16 1.23 -2.88
CA LEU A 32 -8.64 -0.01 -3.44
C LEU A 32 -9.72 -0.81 -4.15
N ALA A 33 -10.92 -0.85 -3.58
CA ALA A 33 -12.04 -1.52 -4.23
C ALA A 33 -12.39 -0.87 -5.56
N HIS A 34 -12.19 0.44 -5.67
CA HIS A 34 -12.48 1.18 -6.88
C HIS A 34 -11.36 1.09 -7.93
N CYS A 35 -10.11 1.15 -7.48
CA CYS A 35 -8.97 1.31 -8.40
C CYS A 35 -8.36 0.00 -8.88
N LEU A 36 -8.47 -1.07 -8.10
CA LEU A 36 -7.84 -2.33 -8.48
C LEU A 36 -8.62 -3.04 -9.58
N ARG A 37 -7.87 -3.73 -10.43
CA ARG A 37 -8.45 -4.44 -11.57
C ARG A 37 -8.96 -5.80 -11.14
N ARG A 38 -9.79 -6.39 -12.00
CA ARG A 38 -10.19 -7.78 -11.86
C ARG A 38 -8.93 -8.65 -11.87
N GLY A 39 -8.80 -9.54 -10.90
CA GLY A 39 -7.62 -10.37 -10.78
C GLY A 39 -6.63 -9.84 -9.74
N ASP A 40 -6.62 -8.55 -9.47
CA ASP A 40 -5.86 -8.00 -8.36
C ASP A 40 -6.64 -8.26 -7.07
N SER A 41 -5.90 -8.40 -5.98
CA SER A 41 -6.54 -8.57 -4.68
C SER A 41 -5.81 -7.74 -3.63
N TYR A 42 -6.49 -7.51 -2.51
CA TYR A 42 -5.92 -6.77 -1.42
C TYR A 42 -6.45 -7.31 -0.10
N THR A 43 -5.65 -7.12 0.94
CA THR A 43 -6.05 -7.49 2.28
C THR A 43 -5.51 -6.46 3.25
N ARG A 44 -6.21 -6.28 4.35
CA ARG A 44 -5.75 -5.38 5.40
C ARG A 44 -4.61 -6.06 6.16
N TYR A 45 -3.46 -5.41 6.19
CA TYR A 45 -2.28 -5.94 6.85
C TYR A 45 -2.17 -5.43 8.28
N SER A 46 -2.51 -4.17 8.51
CA SER A 46 -2.55 -3.55 9.83
C SER A 46 -3.57 -2.42 9.79
N LYS A 47 -3.72 -1.70 10.89
CA LYS A 47 -4.65 -0.56 10.93
C LYS A 47 -4.31 0.51 9.90
N SER A 48 -3.03 0.63 9.55
CA SER A 48 -2.55 1.66 8.65
C SER A 48 -2.05 1.11 7.32
N GLN A 49 -2.17 -0.19 7.08
CA GLN A 49 -1.52 -0.80 5.93
C GLN A 49 -2.42 -1.79 5.22
N TYR A 50 -2.35 -1.78 3.89
CA TYR A 50 -3.00 -2.76 3.03
C TYR A 50 -1.95 -3.40 2.14
N LEU A 51 -2.05 -4.72 1.99
CA LEU A 51 -1.17 -5.48 1.11
C LEU A 51 -1.95 -5.81 -0.16
N LEU A 52 -1.38 -5.46 -1.30
CA LEU A 52 -1.98 -5.67 -2.60
C LEU A 52 -1.20 -6.72 -3.37
N LEU A 53 -1.93 -7.63 -4.02
CA LEU A 53 -1.34 -8.57 -4.96
C LEU A 53 -1.72 -8.11 -6.36
N LEU A 54 -0.73 -7.64 -7.11
CA LEU A 54 -0.92 -7.11 -8.46
C LEU A 54 -0.49 -8.16 -9.48
N VAL A 55 -1.41 -8.56 -10.32
CA VAL A 55 -1.20 -9.64 -11.28
C VAL A 55 -1.00 -9.07 -12.67
N GLY A 56 -0.03 -9.64 -13.41
CA GLY A 56 0.21 -9.24 -14.78
C GLY A 56 0.73 -7.82 -14.93
N THR A 57 1.53 -7.38 -13.98
CA THR A 57 2.08 -6.03 -14.02
C THR A 57 3.60 -6.08 -13.82
N ASN A 58 4.29 -5.05 -14.26
CA ASN A 58 5.72 -4.93 -14.04
C ASN A 58 5.98 -3.84 -13.00
N ARG A 59 7.26 -3.71 -12.60
CA ARG A 59 7.63 -2.75 -11.55
C ARG A 59 7.31 -1.31 -11.95
N GLU A 60 7.50 -0.97 -13.21
CA GLU A 60 7.25 0.39 -13.69
C GLU A 60 5.77 0.75 -13.60
N ASN A 61 4.91 -0.20 -13.90
CA ASN A 61 3.47 0.03 -13.81
C ASN A 61 2.98 0.11 -12.37
N CYS A 62 3.75 -0.40 -11.41
CA CYS A 62 3.37 -0.30 -10.01
C CYS A 62 3.28 1.16 -9.56
N SER A 63 4.21 2.00 -10.00
CA SER A 63 4.16 3.43 -9.65
C SER A 63 2.92 4.11 -10.24
N LEU A 64 2.55 3.73 -11.46
CA LEU A 64 1.35 4.27 -12.10
C LEU A 64 0.08 3.84 -11.38
N ILE A 65 0.05 2.59 -10.93
CA ILE A 65 -1.07 2.08 -10.15
C ILE A 65 -1.17 2.85 -8.84
N PHE A 66 -0.04 3.09 -8.17
CA PHE A 66 -0.05 3.85 -6.94
C PHE A 66 -0.49 5.29 -7.15
N GLU A 67 -0.06 5.94 -8.23
CA GLU A 67 -0.51 7.30 -8.55
C GLU A 67 -2.03 7.35 -8.67
N ARG A 68 -2.63 6.35 -9.32
CA ARG A 68 -4.07 6.28 -9.47
C ARG A 68 -4.76 6.10 -8.13
N ILE A 69 -4.19 5.24 -7.27
CA ILE A 69 -4.70 5.03 -5.91
C ILE A 69 -4.62 6.34 -5.12
N GLN A 70 -3.49 7.00 -5.17
CA GLN A 70 -3.25 8.24 -4.44
C GLN A 70 -4.22 9.34 -4.89
N LYS A 71 -4.44 9.45 -6.18
CA LYS A 71 -5.34 10.44 -6.76
C LYS A 71 -6.78 10.23 -6.31
N TYR A 72 -7.24 8.99 -6.35
CA TYR A 72 -8.59 8.66 -5.91
C TYR A 72 -8.74 8.86 -4.41
N PHE A 73 -7.76 8.43 -3.65
CA PHE A 73 -7.77 8.57 -2.20
C PHE A 73 -7.89 10.02 -1.75
N SER A 74 -7.28 10.93 -2.49
CA SER A 74 -7.27 12.35 -2.15
C SER A 74 -8.29 13.18 -2.93
N ARG A 75 -9.24 12.54 -3.61
CA ARG A 75 -10.19 13.26 -4.46
C ARG A 75 -11.03 14.29 -3.72
N GLU A 76 -11.40 14.01 -2.49
CA GLU A 76 -12.20 14.92 -1.67
C GLU A 76 -11.36 15.75 -0.70
N HIS A 77 -10.15 15.27 -0.42
CA HIS A 77 -9.22 15.93 0.51
C HIS A 77 -7.84 15.98 -0.14
N LYS A 78 -7.57 17.02 -0.87
CA LYS A 78 -6.35 17.11 -1.70
C LYS A 78 -5.06 16.94 -0.91
N THR A 79 -5.05 17.37 0.35
CA THR A 79 -3.86 17.24 1.19
C THR A 79 -3.59 15.81 1.62
N TRP A 80 -4.53 14.91 1.45
CA TRP A 80 -4.39 13.52 1.90
C TRP A 80 -3.38 12.73 1.07
N SER A 81 -3.05 13.20 -0.13
CA SER A 81 -2.10 12.47 -0.98
C SER A 81 -0.76 12.24 -0.30
N LYS A 82 -0.32 13.17 0.54
CA LYS A 82 0.95 13.07 1.24
C LYS A 82 0.95 12.02 2.36
N TYR A 83 -0.22 11.53 2.75
CA TYR A 83 -0.32 10.56 3.83
C TYR A 83 -0.21 9.12 3.34
N LEU A 84 -0.19 8.88 2.04
CA LEU A 84 0.00 7.55 1.50
C LEU A 84 1.45 7.34 1.06
N GLU A 85 1.96 6.16 1.37
CA GLU A 85 3.24 5.69 0.89
C GLU A 85 3.09 4.27 0.39
N TYR A 86 4.03 3.82 -0.43
CA TYR A 86 4.00 2.46 -0.92
C TYR A 86 5.40 1.88 -1.01
N ALA A 87 5.45 0.56 -0.96
CA ALA A 87 6.66 -0.20 -1.21
C ALA A 87 6.26 -1.41 -2.04
N VAL A 88 7.13 -1.86 -2.92
CA VAL A 88 6.85 -3.00 -3.78
C VAL A 88 7.92 -4.06 -3.63
N SER A 89 7.49 -5.31 -3.86
CA SER A 89 8.40 -6.45 -3.87
C SER A 89 7.85 -7.46 -4.86
N SER A 90 8.73 -8.15 -5.58
CA SER A 90 8.27 -9.20 -6.45
C SER A 90 7.84 -10.41 -5.61
N TRP A 91 6.82 -11.11 -6.09
CA TRP A 91 6.37 -12.32 -5.42
C TRP A 91 7.49 -13.33 -5.30
N ARG A 92 8.28 -13.48 -6.37
CA ARG A 92 9.39 -14.43 -6.39
C ARG A 92 10.46 -14.08 -5.34
N THR A 93 10.75 -12.80 -5.18
CA THR A 93 11.69 -12.34 -4.16
C THR A 93 11.22 -12.71 -2.77
N ARG A 94 9.91 -12.57 -2.51
CA ARG A 94 9.33 -12.94 -1.22
C ARG A 94 9.45 -14.42 -0.95
N ILE A 95 9.14 -15.25 -1.93
CA ILE A 95 9.24 -16.70 -1.79
C ILE A 95 10.67 -17.11 -1.47
N ASN A 96 11.63 -16.56 -2.19
CA ASN A 96 13.04 -16.88 -2.00
C ASN A 96 13.58 -16.40 -0.65
N SER A 97 12.87 -15.50 0.00
CA SER A 97 13.27 -14.94 1.29
C SER A 97 12.65 -15.65 2.48
N GLU A 98 11.75 -16.58 2.23
CA GLU A 98 10.98 -17.20 3.33
C GLU A 98 11.82 -18.02 4.30
N ASP A 99 13.01 -18.48 3.90
CA ASP A 99 13.90 -19.25 4.76
C ASP A 99 14.46 -18.42 5.90
N ASN A 100 14.33 -17.12 5.81
CA ASN A 100 14.85 -16.20 6.83
C ASN A 100 13.68 -15.42 7.40
N GLU A 101 13.24 -15.78 8.58
CA GLU A 101 12.11 -15.17 9.25
C GLU A 101 12.24 -13.66 9.41
N ASN A 102 13.46 -13.18 9.57
CA ASN A 102 13.72 -11.75 9.73
C ASN A 102 13.38 -10.96 8.47
N LYS A 103 13.36 -11.61 7.32
CA LYS A 103 13.03 -10.96 6.06
C LYS A 103 11.53 -10.71 5.91
N TRP A 104 10.74 -11.30 6.76
CA TRP A 104 9.29 -11.03 6.77
C TRP A 104 8.93 -9.75 7.49
N LYS A 105 9.89 -9.07 8.07
CA LYS A 105 9.65 -7.79 8.70
C LYS A 105 9.44 -6.73 7.61
N TRP A 106 8.29 -6.12 7.65
CA TRP A 106 7.93 -5.11 6.67
C TRP A 106 8.84 -3.89 6.78
N GLY A 107 9.17 -3.32 5.64
CA GLY A 107 10.03 -2.16 5.58
C GLY A 107 11.51 -2.46 5.39
N LYS A 108 11.94 -3.69 5.66
CA LYS A 108 13.33 -4.06 5.50
C LYS A 108 13.65 -4.70 4.15
N THR A 109 12.66 -5.37 3.55
CA THR A 109 12.83 -6.08 2.29
C THR A 109 12.03 -5.46 1.17
N TRP A 110 11.39 -4.34 1.42
CA TRP A 110 10.56 -3.68 0.42
C TRP A 110 11.32 -2.54 -0.24
N ASP A 111 11.19 -2.43 -1.57
CA ASP A 111 11.72 -1.32 -2.35
C ASP A 111 10.63 -0.26 -2.53
N LYS A 112 11.04 0.98 -2.49
CA LYS A 112 10.13 2.09 -2.76
C LYS A 112 10.30 2.61 -4.16
#